data_3315db80f9dfd9aa5bab056f75a0b8e2
#
_entry.id   3315db80f9dfd9aa5bab056f75a0b8e2
#
_cell.length_a   1.000
_cell.length_b   1.000
_cell.length_c   1.000
_cell.angle_alpha   90.00
_cell.angle_beta   90.00
_cell.angle_gamma   90.00
#
_symmetry.space_group_name_H-M   'P 1'
#
loop_
_entity.id
_entity.type
_entity.pdbx_description
1 polymer ?
#
loop_
_entity_poly.entity_id
_entity_poly.type
_entity_poly.pdbx_seq_one_letter_code
_entity_poly.pdbx_strand_id
1 'polypeptide(L)'
;QFDADIIGDTNEAQADAEICNIIADSFLNFFNKDQFTINVSNKKILQGLMKELKIEDQMQYKVLKSIDKLDRIGSDGVGELLKKGRKDKSGAYTQGCNLSDDQASQIMSFLKLKNIEEIKANLKNPFSVEGVQELEELFEVLSYGKNLELIKVDVTKIRGLSYYSSNLVETNLNFKARNSKGKEIEIG
;
A
#
# COMPACT_ATOMS: atom_id res chain seq x y z
N GLN A 1 -14.49 -14.55 11.35
CA GLN A 1 -13.16 -14.50 10.73
C GLN A 1 -13.20 -15.43 9.53
N PHE A 2 -12.64 -14.99 8.42
CA PHE A 2 -12.56 -15.74 7.18
C PHE A 2 -11.11 -15.70 6.71
N ASP A 3 -10.52 -16.85 6.45
CA ASP A 3 -9.13 -17.00 6.03
C ASP A 3 -9.07 -17.88 4.78
N ALA A 4 -8.16 -17.60 3.87
CA ALA A 4 -7.90 -18.39 2.68
C ALA A 4 -6.39 -18.46 2.43
N ASP A 5 -5.86 -19.67 2.26
CA ASP A 5 -4.46 -19.93 1.99
C ASP A 5 -4.31 -20.77 0.72
N ILE A 6 -3.27 -20.48 -0.05
CA ILE A 6 -2.85 -21.29 -1.19
C ILE A 6 -1.51 -21.93 -0.85
N ILE A 7 -1.46 -23.26 -0.82
CA ILE A 7 -0.28 -24.02 -0.44
C ILE A 7 0.12 -24.92 -1.60
N GLY A 8 1.38 -24.87 -2.02
CA GLY A 8 1.92 -25.72 -3.06
C GLY A 8 2.98 -25.04 -3.91
N ASP A 9 3.44 -25.72 -4.93
CA ASP A 9 4.34 -25.19 -5.95
C ASP A 9 3.50 -24.52 -7.04
N THR A 10 3.15 -23.24 -6.82
CA THR A 10 2.33 -22.44 -7.72
C THR A 10 3.13 -21.26 -8.27
N ASN A 11 2.72 -20.74 -9.41
CA ASN A 11 3.19 -19.45 -9.89
C ASN A 11 2.65 -18.35 -8.96
N GLU A 12 3.54 -17.49 -8.44
CA GLU A 12 3.18 -16.46 -7.44
C GLU A 12 2.10 -15.50 -7.96
N ALA A 13 2.21 -15.05 -9.22
CA ALA A 13 1.22 -14.15 -9.80
C ALA A 13 -0.17 -14.80 -9.94
N GLN A 14 -0.23 -16.10 -10.21
CA GLN A 14 -1.49 -16.84 -10.27
C GLN A 14 -2.11 -17.00 -8.88
N ALA A 15 -1.31 -17.33 -7.88
CA ALA A 15 -1.77 -17.45 -6.49
C ALA A 15 -2.30 -16.11 -5.96
N ASP A 16 -1.56 -15.02 -6.18
CA ASP A 16 -1.97 -13.68 -5.77
C ASP A 16 -3.24 -13.22 -6.50
N ALA A 17 -3.37 -13.54 -7.80
CA ALA A 17 -4.58 -13.24 -8.56
C ALA A 17 -5.80 -14.04 -8.05
N GLU A 18 -5.61 -15.28 -7.66
CA GLU A 18 -6.67 -16.09 -7.06
C GLU A 18 -7.12 -15.52 -5.71
N ILE A 19 -6.19 -15.12 -4.84
CA ILE A 19 -6.52 -14.44 -3.58
C ILE A 19 -7.29 -13.15 -3.84
N CYS A 20 -6.85 -12.32 -4.80
CA CYS A 20 -7.58 -11.11 -5.18
C CYS A 20 -9.02 -11.41 -5.64
N ASN A 21 -9.21 -12.45 -6.45
CA ASN A 21 -10.54 -12.87 -6.91
C ASN A 21 -11.41 -13.43 -5.77
N ILE A 22 -10.84 -14.22 -4.84
CA ILE A 22 -11.55 -14.71 -3.64
C ILE A 22 -12.04 -13.53 -2.80
N ILE A 23 -11.19 -12.52 -2.59
CA ILE A 23 -11.58 -11.30 -1.88
C ILE A 23 -12.71 -10.58 -2.63
N ALA A 24 -12.58 -10.35 -3.93
CA ALA A 24 -13.58 -9.69 -4.74
C ALA A 24 -14.93 -10.41 -4.69
N ASP A 25 -14.94 -11.72 -4.94
CA ASP A 25 -16.16 -12.54 -4.93
C ASP A 25 -16.79 -12.59 -3.53
N SER A 26 -15.99 -12.62 -2.47
CA SER A 26 -16.48 -12.57 -1.09
C SER A 26 -17.16 -11.24 -0.78
N PHE A 27 -16.54 -10.13 -1.15
CA PHE A 27 -17.10 -8.78 -0.90
C PHE A 27 -18.34 -8.50 -1.74
N LEU A 28 -18.41 -9.00 -2.98
CA LEU A 28 -19.57 -8.85 -3.86
C LEU A 28 -20.85 -9.55 -3.33
N ASN A 29 -20.73 -10.47 -2.35
CA ASN A 29 -21.90 -11.01 -1.67
C ASN A 29 -22.54 -10.04 -0.67
N PHE A 30 -21.81 -9.00 -0.25
CA PHE A 30 -22.27 -8.05 0.78
C PHE A 30 -22.32 -6.61 0.29
N PHE A 31 -21.57 -6.25 -0.75
CA PHE A 31 -21.35 -4.89 -1.21
C PHE A 31 -21.50 -4.79 -2.73
N ASN A 32 -21.90 -3.62 -3.21
CA ASN A 32 -21.85 -3.30 -4.64
C ASN A 32 -20.40 -2.95 -5.05
N LYS A 33 -20.10 -3.01 -6.35
CA LYS A 33 -18.77 -2.76 -6.91
C LYS A 33 -18.18 -1.38 -6.57
N ASP A 34 -19.00 -0.37 -6.40
CA ASP A 34 -18.61 1.00 -6.06
C ASP A 34 -18.33 1.20 -4.55
N GLN A 35 -18.69 0.23 -3.72
CA GLN A 35 -18.60 0.33 -2.28
C GLN A 35 -17.26 -0.14 -1.69
N PHE A 36 -16.41 -0.76 -2.48
CA PHE A 36 -15.08 -1.19 -2.03
C PHE A 36 -14.04 -1.12 -3.15
N THR A 37 -12.78 -1.15 -2.77
CA THR A 37 -11.64 -1.21 -3.70
C THR A 37 -10.59 -2.14 -3.09
N ILE A 38 -10.08 -3.05 -3.89
CA ILE A 38 -8.96 -3.92 -3.54
C ILE A 38 -7.69 -3.23 -4.00
N ASN A 39 -6.83 -2.87 -3.07
CA ASN A 39 -5.58 -2.18 -3.34
C ASN A 39 -4.43 -3.17 -3.27
N VAL A 40 -3.58 -3.17 -4.28
CA VAL A 40 -2.38 -3.99 -4.35
C VAL A 40 -1.15 -3.11 -4.35
N SER A 41 -0.18 -3.45 -3.55
CA SER A 41 1.15 -2.84 -3.58
C SER A 41 2.23 -3.93 -3.57
N ASN A 42 3.48 -3.52 -3.74
CA ASN A 42 4.60 -4.44 -3.65
C ASN A 42 5.69 -3.85 -2.76
N LYS A 43 6.15 -4.65 -1.80
CA LYS A 43 7.15 -4.25 -0.81
C LYS A 43 8.45 -3.75 -1.44
N LYS A 44 8.91 -4.41 -2.52
CA LYS A 44 10.19 -4.12 -3.17
C LYS A 44 10.22 -2.72 -3.77
N ILE A 45 9.06 -2.19 -4.18
CA ILE A 45 8.93 -0.86 -4.80
C ILE A 45 9.41 0.24 -3.84
N LEU A 46 8.80 0.34 -2.67
CA LEU A 46 9.19 1.37 -1.69
C LEU A 46 10.58 1.13 -1.09
N GLN A 47 10.97 -0.13 -0.89
CA GLN A 47 12.32 -0.44 -0.42
C GLN A 47 13.37 -0.04 -1.45
N GLY A 48 13.14 -0.29 -2.74
CA GLY A 48 14.03 0.14 -3.81
C GLY A 48 14.11 1.66 -3.93
N LEU A 49 12.97 2.36 -3.84
CA LEU A 49 12.94 3.82 -3.79
C LEU A 49 13.78 4.37 -2.62
N MET A 50 13.63 3.81 -1.43
CA MET A 50 14.42 4.25 -0.27
C MET A 50 15.92 4.02 -0.46
N LYS A 51 16.32 2.93 -1.13
CA LYS A 51 17.73 2.69 -1.51
C LYS A 51 18.23 3.74 -2.53
N GLU A 52 17.43 4.08 -3.54
CA GLU A 52 17.77 5.14 -4.50
C GLU A 52 17.98 6.49 -3.79
N LEU A 53 17.16 6.79 -2.82
CA LEU A 53 17.25 7.99 -2.00
C LEU A 53 18.34 7.92 -0.93
N LYS A 54 19.13 6.84 -0.89
CA LYS A 54 20.22 6.60 0.09
C LYS A 54 19.75 6.70 1.55
N ILE A 55 18.53 6.21 1.82
CA ILE A 55 17.99 6.13 3.17
C ILE A 55 18.58 4.89 3.84
N GLU A 56 19.21 5.08 5.00
CA GLU A 56 19.83 4.01 5.78
C GLU A 56 18.82 2.90 6.15
N ASP A 57 19.21 1.64 6.08
CA ASP A 57 18.34 0.49 6.31
C ASP A 57 17.60 0.54 7.65
N GLN A 58 18.31 0.96 8.71
CA GLN A 58 17.73 1.15 10.05
C GLN A 58 16.62 2.24 10.09
N MET A 59 16.64 3.19 9.14
CA MET A 59 15.65 4.25 9.04
C MET A 59 14.44 3.84 8.19
N GLN A 60 14.60 2.90 7.25
CA GLN A 60 13.55 2.50 6.29
C GLN A 60 12.27 2.05 7.02
N TYR A 61 12.40 1.27 8.09
CA TYR A 61 11.24 0.84 8.89
C TYR A 61 10.46 2.02 9.50
N LYS A 62 11.18 3.06 9.96
CA LYS A 62 10.55 4.26 10.54
C LYS A 62 9.86 5.10 9.47
N VAL A 63 10.44 5.17 8.26
CA VAL A 63 9.82 5.79 7.08
C VAL A 63 8.51 5.09 6.73
N LEU A 64 8.54 3.77 6.60
CA LEU A 64 7.34 2.96 6.30
C LEU A 64 6.25 3.14 7.36
N LYS A 65 6.60 3.11 8.65
CA LYS A 65 5.66 3.41 9.74
C LYS A 65 5.06 4.82 9.68
N SER A 66 5.78 5.77 9.11
CA SER A 66 5.27 7.13 8.92
C SER A 66 4.28 7.19 7.76
N ILE A 67 4.57 6.49 6.66
CA ILE A 67 3.68 6.37 5.50
C ILE A 67 2.38 5.62 5.87
N ASP A 68 2.44 4.57 6.68
CA ASP A 68 1.28 3.80 7.16
C ASP A 68 0.22 4.68 7.89
N LYS A 69 0.62 5.85 8.32
CA LYS A 69 -0.30 6.80 8.96
C LYS A 69 -1.02 7.73 7.97
N LEU A 70 -0.78 7.58 6.65
CA LEU A 70 -1.28 8.50 5.63
C LEU A 70 -2.79 8.69 5.71
N ASP A 71 -3.55 7.61 5.86
CA ASP A 71 -5.01 7.63 5.94
C ASP A 71 -5.53 8.37 7.18
N ARG A 72 -4.74 8.40 8.28
CA ARG A 72 -5.13 9.01 9.56
C ARG A 72 -4.72 10.46 9.73
N ILE A 73 -3.53 10.81 9.22
CA ILE A 73 -2.94 12.15 9.48
C ILE A 73 -2.75 12.98 8.21
N GLY A 74 -3.07 12.42 7.05
CA GLY A 74 -2.96 13.07 5.75
C GLY A 74 -1.52 13.29 5.28
N SER A 75 -1.39 13.82 4.06
CA SER A 75 -0.08 14.05 3.42
C SER A 75 0.81 15.01 4.20
N ASP A 76 0.25 16.09 4.76
CA ASP A 76 1.03 17.06 5.53
C ASP A 76 1.62 16.44 6.79
N GLY A 77 0.80 15.66 7.51
CA GLY A 77 1.24 14.99 8.73
C GLY A 77 2.31 13.92 8.47
N VAL A 78 2.21 13.19 7.34
CA VAL A 78 3.27 12.26 6.93
C VAL A 78 4.52 13.02 6.52
N GLY A 79 4.40 14.11 5.75
CA GLY A 79 5.53 14.96 5.38
C GLY A 79 6.30 15.49 6.60
N GLU A 80 5.60 15.89 7.67
CA GLU A 80 6.23 16.29 8.95
C GLU A 80 6.97 15.10 9.60
N LEU A 81 6.36 13.90 9.63
CA LEU A 81 6.98 12.72 10.21
C LEU A 81 8.19 12.20 9.42
N LEU A 82 8.22 12.37 8.11
CA LEU A 82 9.40 12.05 7.31
C LEU A 82 10.58 12.96 7.62
N LYS A 83 10.33 14.21 8.04
CA LYS A 83 11.33 15.19 8.42
C LYS A 83 11.59 15.17 9.94
N LYS A 84 11.39 16.30 10.62
CA LYS A 84 11.71 16.48 12.03
C LYS A 84 10.73 15.80 12.99
N GLY A 85 9.48 15.62 12.56
CA GLY A 85 8.39 15.09 13.36
C GLY A 85 7.26 16.08 13.56
N ARG A 86 6.23 15.69 14.31
CA ARG A 86 5.03 16.52 14.52
C ARG A 86 4.50 16.46 15.93
N LYS A 87 3.76 17.50 16.31
CA LYS A 87 2.87 17.47 17.47
C LYS A 87 1.46 17.07 17.04
N ASP A 88 0.83 16.20 17.77
CA ASP A 88 -0.58 15.86 17.56
C ASP A 88 -1.53 16.88 18.23
N LYS A 89 -2.84 16.67 18.08
CA LYS A 89 -3.86 17.54 18.68
C LYS A 89 -3.83 17.58 20.21
N SER A 90 -3.24 16.58 20.86
CA SER A 90 -3.05 16.53 22.33
C SER A 90 -1.80 17.26 22.80
N GLY A 91 -0.94 17.70 21.87
CA GLY A 91 0.36 18.31 22.15
C GLY A 91 1.50 17.29 22.27
N ALA A 92 1.23 15.99 22.16
CA ALA A 92 2.26 14.97 22.21
C ALA A 92 3.13 15.04 20.93
N TYR A 93 4.45 15.02 21.13
CA TYR A 93 5.42 15.09 20.04
C TYR A 93 5.86 13.71 19.59
N THR A 94 5.75 13.45 18.28
CA THR A 94 6.30 12.25 17.64
C THR A 94 7.54 12.64 16.83
N GLN A 95 8.69 12.08 17.18
CA GLN A 95 9.94 12.32 16.47
C GLN A 95 9.90 11.76 15.06
N GLY A 96 10.32 12.55 14.06
CA GLY A 96 10.38 12.20 12.67
C GLY A 96 11.58 11.35 12.27
N CYS A 97 11.67 11.06 10.99
CA CYS A 97 12.74 10.28 10.36
C CYS A 97 14.02 11.10 10.08
N ASN A 98 13.98 12.41 10.26
CA ASN A 98 15.08 13.35 9.95
C ASN A 98 15.58 13.27 8.50
N LEU A 99 14.72 12.92 7.56
CA LEU A 99 15.05 12.98 6.13
C LEU A 99 15.26 14.43 5.69
N SER A 100 16.07 14.62 4.65
CA SER A 100 16.18 15.92 3.99
C SER A 100 14.85 16.32 3.35
N ASP A 101 14.69 17.60 3.07
CA ASP A 101 13.50 18.12 2.38
C ASP A 101 13.33 17.48 0.99
N ASP A 102 14.44 17.23 0.30
CA ASP A 102 14.46 16.59 -1.00
C ASP A 102 13.99 15.11 -0.92
N GLN A 103 14.58 14.33 -0.01
CA GLN A 103 14.17 12.92 0.21
C GLN A 103 12.67 12.83 0.57
N ALA A 104 12.21 13.65 1.51
CA ALA A 104 10.80 13.66 1.91
C ALA A 104 9.87 14.06 0.77
N SER A 105 10.24 15.07 -0.04
CA SER A 105 9.48 15.53 -1.20
C SER A 105 9.39 14.45 -2.28
N GLN A 106 10.48 13.74 -2.57
CA GLN A 106 10.51 12.66 -3.56
C GLN A 106 9.61 11.50 -3.11
N ILE A 107 9.67 11.07 -1.84
CA ILE A 107 8.76 10.05 -1.29
C ILE A 107 7.31 10.52 -1.43
N MET A 108 6.96 11.73 -0.98
CA MET A 108 5.60 12.23 -1.02
C MET A 108 5.06 12.38 -2.44
N SER A 109 5.91 12.70 -3.41
CA SER A 109 5.54 12.75 -4.83
C SER A 109 5.30 11.35 -5.37
N PHE A 110 6.15 10.39 -5.03
CA PHE A 110 6.01 9.00 -5.43
C PHE A 110 4.72 8.35 -4.92
N LEU A 111 4.33 8.62 -3.67
CA LEU A 111 3.10 8.10 -3.07
C LEU A 111 1.81 8.57 -3.78
N LYS A 112 1.89 9.56 -4.66
CA LYS A 112 0.75 10.05 -5.46
C LYS A 112 0.53 9.27 -6.75
N LEU A 113 1.49 8.46 -7.17
CA LEU A 113 1.40 7.67 -8.39
C LEU A 113 0.32 6.60 -8.26
N LYS A 114 -0.46 6.38 -9.32
CA LYS A 114 -1.67 5.54 -9.28
C LYS A 114 -1.73 4.44 -10.34
N ASN A 115 -0.74 4.40 -11.23
CA ASN A 115 -0.65 3.35 -12.26
C ASN A 115 0.77 2.81 -12.36
N ILE A 116 0.90 1.61 -12.91
CA ILE A 116 2.17 0.86 -12.97
C ILE A 116 3.18 1.59 -13.88
N GLU A 117 2.73 2.18 -14.98
CA GLU A 117 3.59 2.87 -15.94
C GLU A 117 4.26 4.10 -15.29
N GLU A 118 3.49 4.90 -14.56
CA GLU A 118 4.06 6.04 -13.82
C GLU A 118 5.03 5.59 -12.73
N ILE A 119 4.68 4.52 -11.98
CA ILE A 119 5.54 3.95 -10.94
C ILE A 119 6.85 3.50 -11.57
N LYS A 120 6.80 2.72 -12.66
CA LYS A 120 7.95 2.20 -13.39
C LYS A 120 8.87 3.31 -13.91
N ALA A 121 8.29 4.37 -14.46
CA ALA A 121 9.04 5.51 -14.99
C ALA A 121 9.82 6.29 -13.91
N ASN A 122 9.43 6.18 -12.65
CA ASN A 122 10.04 6.88 -11.52
C ASN A 122 11.01 6.01 -10.70
N LEU A 123 11.34 4.81 -11.14
CA LEU A 123 12.20 3.86 -10.43
C LEU A 123 13.39 3.42 -11.30
N LYS A 124 14.56 3.31 -10.67
CA LYS A 124 15.80 2.88 -11.32
C LYS A 124 16.50 1.74 -10.58
N ASN A 125 16.22 1.57 -9.29
CA ASN A 125 16.84 0.52 -8.50
C ASN A 125 16.36 -0.86 -8.98
N PRO A 126 17.26 -1.84 -9.24
CA PRO A 126 16.86 -3.17 -9.72
C PRO A 126 15.83 -3.86 -8.82
N PHE A 127 15.90 -3.64 -7.51
CA PHE A 127 14.99 -4.24 -6.55
C PHE A 127 13.56 -3.68 -6.68
N SER A 128 13.42 -2.37 -6.92
CA SER A 128 12.11 -1.78 -7.18
C SER A 128 11.57 -2.14 -8.57
N VAL A 129 12.45 -2.28 -9.56
CA VAL A 129 12.06 -2.76 -10.90
C VAL A 129 11.51 -4.18 -10.84
N GLU A 130 12.13 -5.07 -10.08
CA GLU A 130 11.61 -6.43 -9.81
C GLU A 130 10.20 -6.37 -9.19
N GLY A 131 9.98 -5.53 -8.18
CA GLY A 131 8.66 -5.36 -7.58
C GLY A 131 7.59 -4.83 -8.55
N VAL A 132 7.99 -4.00 -9.53
CA VAL A 132 7.08 -3.56 -10.59
C VAL A 132 6.75 -4.71 -11.55
N GLN A 133 7.75 -5.54 -11.91
CA GLN A 133 7.52 -6.71 -12.77
C GLN A 133 6.54 -7.69 -12.13
N GLU A 134 6.66 -7.96 -10.81
CA GLU A 134 5.71 -8.80 -10.08
C GLU A 134 4.27 -8.23 -10.12
N LEU A 135 4.11 -6.91 -10.03
CA LEU A 135 2.81 -6.28 -10.21
C LEU A 135 2.30 -6.40 -11.66
N GLU A 136 3.17 -6.19 -12.65
CA GLU A 136 2.80 -6.35 -14.08
C GLU A 136 2.30 -7.77 -14.35
N GLU A 137 3.01 -8.80 -13.87
CA GLU A 137 2.61 -10.20 -13.98
C GLU A 137 1.27 -10.49 -13.29
N LEU A 138 1.08 -9.99 -12.08
CA LEU A 138 -0.19 -10.11 -11.37
C LEU A 138 -1.34 -9.48 -12.16
N PHE A 139 -1.18 -8.25 -12.64
CA PHE A 139 -2.22 -7.55 -13.39
C PHE A 139 -2.47 -8.18 -14.77
N GLU A 140 -1.47 -8.80 -15.39
CA GLU A 140 -1.65 -9.62 -16.60
C GLU A 140 -2.58 -10.79 -16.32
N VAL A 141 -2.31 -11.58 -15.26
CA VAL A 141 -3.19 -12.70 -14.87
C VAL A 141 -4.60 -12.22 -14.54
N LEU A 142 -4.73 -11.13 -13.76
CA LEU A 142 -6.03 -10.55 -13.42
C LEU A 142 -6.82 -10.06 -14.64
N SER A 143 -6.14 -9.68 -15.73
CA SER A 143 -6.79 -9.21 -16.96
C SER A 143 -7.63 -10.27 -17.66
N TYR A 144 -7.35 -11.55 -17.43
CA TYR A 144 -8.15 -12.67 -17.93
C TYR A 144 -9.39 -12.95 -17.07
N GLY A 145 -9.49 -12.31 -15.90
CA GLY A 145 -10.59 -12.48 -14.94
C GLY A 145 -11.69 -11.41 -15.09
N LYS A 146 -12.71 -11.55 -14.24
CA LYS A 146 -13.91 -10.67 -14.25
C LYS A 146 -13.84 -9.50 -13.25
N ASN A 147 -12.86 -9.49 -12.34
CA ASN A 147 -12.82 -8.58 -11.18
C ASN A 147 -11.75 -7.48 -11.29
N LEU A 148 -11.04 -7.36 -12.43
CA LEU A 148 -9.94 -6.41 -12.61
C LEU A 148 -10.34 -4.97 -12.27
N GLU A 149 -11.56 -4.55 -12.59
CA GLU A 149 -12.07 -3.21 -12.31
C GLU A 149 -12.10 -2.82 -10.82
N LEU A 150 -12.15 -3.84 -9.94
CA LEU A 150 -12.19 -3.68 -8.48
C LEU A 150 -10.77 -3.57 -7.88
N ILE A 151 -9.74 -3.89 -8.64
CA ILE A 151 -8.36 -4.05 -8.18
C ILE A 151 -7.53 -2.89 -8.72
N LYS A 152 -6.80 -2.21 -7.82
CA LYS A 152 -5.99 -1.03 -8.15
C LYS A 152 -4.62 -1.10 -7.52
N VAL A 153 -3.63 -0.51 -8.17
CA VAL A 153 -2.31 -0.29 -7.56
C VAL A 153 -2.39 0.88 -6.59
N ASP A 154 -1.91 0.66 -5.36
CA ASP A 154 -1.74 1.72 -4.37
C ASP A 154 -0.46 1.49 -3.55
N VAL A 155 0.62 2.17 -3.91
CA VAL A 155 1.92 2.08 -3.25
C VAL A 155 1.92 2.58 -1.79
N THR A 156 0.83 3.18 -1.33
CA THR A 156 0.68 3.62 0.06
C THR A 156 0.28 2.48 1.00
N LYS A 157 -0.16 1.35 0.45
CA LYS A 157 -0.56 0.17 1.24
C LYS A 157 0.69 -0.63 1.61
N ILE A 158 1.06 -0.54 2.89
CA ILE A 158 2.35 -1.04 3.40
C ILE A 158 2.24 -1.81 4.71
N ARG A 159 1.02 -2.07 5.18
CA ARG A 159 0.79 -2.84 6.41
C ARG A 159 1.39 -4.24 6.29
N GLY A 160 1.94 -4.73 7.38
CA GLY A 160 2.47 -6.09 7.44
C GLY A 160 3.75 -6.33 6.64
N LEU A 161 4.44 -5.30 6.17
CA LEU A 161 5.67 -5.43 5.37
C LEU A 161 6.75 -6.35 5.97
N SER A 162 6.72 -6.61 7.27
CA SER A 162 7.61 -7.58 7.91
C SER A 162 7.29 -9.03 7.60
N TYR A 163 6.05 -9.34 7.22
CA TYR A 163 5.58 -10.69 6.90
C TYR A 163 5.63 -11.00 5.41
N TYR A 164 5.34 -10.00 4.57
CA TYR A 164 5.23 -10.19 3.13
C TYR A 164 6.60 -10.14 2.45
N SER A 165 6.79 -11.00 1.46
CA SER A 165 7.99 -11.03 0.62
C SER A 165 7.85 -10.19 -0.65
N SER A 166 6.63 -10.09 -1.19
CA SER A 166 6.31 -9.58 -2.52
C SER A 166 5.06 -8.68 -2.47
N ASN A 167 3.96 -9.11 -3.09
CA ASN A 167 2.73 -8.36 -3.17
C ASN A 167 1.97 -8.33 -1.84
N LEU A 168 1.24 -7.24 -1.64
CA LEU A 168 0.40 -6.99 -0.49
C LEU A 168 -0.96 -6.51 -0.97
N VAL A 169 -2.02 -7.09 -0.41
CA VAL A 169 -3.39 -6.78 -0.77
C VAL A 169 -4.13 -6.21 0.44
N GLU A 170 -4.80 -5.09 0.26
CA GLU A 170 -5.65 -4.46 1.28
C GLU A 170 -6.97 -3.99 0.65
N THR A 171 -8.09 -4.35 1.25
CA THR A 171 -9.41 -3.89 0.79
C THR A 171 -9.88 -2.70 1.60
N ASN A 172 -10.24 -1.61 0.93
CA ASN A 172 -10.84 -0.44 1.55
C ASN A 172 -12.32 -0.35 1.20
N LEU A 173 -13.14 0.01 2.19
CA LEU A 173 -14.53 0.41 1.94
C LEU A 173 -14.58 1.86 1.47
N ASN A 174 -15.33 2.11 0.40
CA ASN A 174 -15.50 3.45 -0.20
C ASN A 174 -16.60 4.28 0.48
N PHE A 175 -17.05 3.87 1.65
CA PHE A 175 -18.05 4.56 2.45
C PHE A 175 -17.66 4.56 3.92
N LYS A 176 -18.23 5.52 4.67
CA LYS A 176 -18.02 5.62 6.10
C LYS A 176 -19.03 4.74 6.83
N ALA A 177 -18.54 3.70 7.49
CA ALA A 177 -19.37 2.87 8.35
C ALA A 177 -19.72 3.61 9.64
N ARG A 178 -20.91 3.35 10.18
CA ARG A 178 -21.38 3.91 11.45
C ARG A 178 -21.78 2.78 12.40
N ASN A 179 -21.40 2.92 13.65
CA ASN A 179 -21.88 1.99 14.69
C ASN A 179 -23.37 2.24 15.03
N SER A 180 -23.94 1.39 15.90
CA SER A 180 -25.34 1.50 16.35
C SER A 180 -25.69 2.82 17.02
N LYS A 181 -24.70 3.62 17.44
CA LYS A 181 -24.86 4.96 18.03
C LYS A 181 -24.67 6.08 17.00
N GLY A 182 -24.57 5.76 15.70
CA GLY A 182 -24.38 6.73 14.62
C GLY A 182 -22.96 7.32 14.50
N LYS A 183 -22.02 6.88 15.32
CA LYS A 183 -20.62 7.34 15.27
C LYS A 183 -19.88 6.64 14.13
N GLU A 184 -19.15 7.41 13.31
CA GLU A 184 -18.26 6.85 12.28
C GLU A 184 -17.20 5.95 12.92
N ILE A 185 -17.03 4.78 12.32
CA ILE A 185 -16.00 3.80 12.68
C ILE A 185 -15.15 3.49 11.47
N GLU A 186 -13.85 3.36 11.68
CA GLU A 186 -12.96 2.76 10.69
C GLU A 186 -13.21 1.25 10.68
N ILE A 187 -13.48 0.71 9.49
CA ILE A 187 -13.47 -0.74 9.25
C ILE A 187 -12.20 -0.98 8.42
N GLY A 188 -11.24 -1.60 9.01
CA GLY A 188 -9.99 -2.01 8.38
C GLY A 188 -9.69 -3.45 8.67
#